data_5c5835e0f91160a37ab2f29812b09a7f
#
_entry.id   5c5835e0f91160a37ab2f29812b09a7f
#
_cell.length_a   1.000
_cell.length_b   1.000
_cell.length_c   1.000
_cell.angle_alpha   90.00
_cell.angle_beta   90.00
_cell.angle_gamma   90.00
#
_symmetry.space_group_name_H-M   'P 1'
#
loop_
_entity.id
_entity.type
_entity.pdbx_description
1 polymer ?
#
loop_
_entity_poly.entity_id
_entity_poly.type
_entity_poly.pdbx_seq_one_letter_code
_entity_poly.pdbx_strand_id
1 'polypeptide(L)'
;MLEEMQRALGSHFQPKTVVGLNLHISCLIERLVKKEEIKSYRELERFCEEHRDFVALARRCFANIAEQYRINLPDSEIGYIYDYISHDYSDESPWKNEF
;
A
#
# COMPACT_ATOMS: atom_id res chain seq x y z
N MET A 1 6.31 2.64 7.91
CA MET A 1 5.90 2.19 6.57
C MET A 1 5.81 3.30 5.54
N LEU A 2 5.04 4.35 5.79
CA LEU A 2 4.83 5.41 4.81
C LEU A 2 6.08 6.23 4.51
N GLU A 3 6.90 6.51 5.51
CA GLU A 3 8.15 7.24 5.31
C GLU A 3 9.09 6.50 4.38
N GLU A 4 9.23 5.21 4.58
CA GLU A 4 10.07 4.36 3.74
C GLU A 4 9.52 4.29 2.32
N MET A 5 8.21 4.15 2.19
CA MET A 5 7.55 4.11 0.88
C MET A 5 7.73 5.42 0.12
N GLN A 6 7.54 6.56 0.77
CA GLN A 6 7.75 7.86 0.14
C GLN A 6 9.18 8.04 -0.32
N ARG A 7 10.13 7.62 0.52
CA ARG A 7 11.55 7.72 0.18
C ARG A 7 11.90 6.88 -1.05
N ALA A 8 11.39 5.65 -1.10
CA ALA A 8 11.64 4.75 -2.22
C ALA A 8 11.00 5.24 -3.52
N LEU A 9 9.84 5.86 -3.43
CA LEU A 9 9.14 6.41 -4.59
C LEU A 9 9.67 7.78 -5.00
N GLY A 10 10.54 8.39 -4.19
CA GLY A 10 11.09 9.71 -4.49
C GLY A 10 10.05 10.82 -4.46
N SER A 11 9.05 10.69 -3.60
CA SER A 11 7.92 11.62 -3.57
C SER A 11 7.39 11.81 -2.16
N HIS A 12 6.69 12.91 -1.95
CA HIS A 12 5.97 13.18 -0.70
C HIS A 12 4.48 13.15 -0.98
N PHE A 13 3.74 12.39 -0.17
CA PHE A 13 2.29 12.37 -0.27
C PHE A 13 1.70 13.63 0.37
N GLN A 14 0.55 14.04 -0.11
CA GLN A 14 -0.18 15.11 0.52
C GLN A 14 -0.59 14.71 1.95
N PRO A 15 -0.72 15.68 2.88
CA PRO A 15 -1.12 15.37 4.25
C PRO A 15 -2.41 14.55 4.36
N LYS A 16 -3.40 14.85 3.55
CA LYS A 16 -4.65 14.08 3.56
C LYS A 16 -4.45 12.62 3.13
N THR A 17 -3.53 12.38 2.20
CA THR A 17 -3.19 11.03 1.77
C THR A 17 -2.49 10.27 2.88
N VAL A 18 -1.55 10.91 3.58
CA VAL A 18 -0.85 10.29 4.71
C VAL A 18 -1.83 9.92 5.81
N VAL A 19 -2.73 10.83 6.18
CA VAL A 19 -3.74 10.56 7.21
C VAL A 19 -4.66 9.42 6.79
N GLY A 20 -5.16 9.47 5.57
CA GLY A 20 -6.05 8.44 5.05
C GLY A 20 -5.39 7.07 4.99
N LEU A 21 -4.13 7.01 4.53
CA LEU A 21 -3.38 5.75 4.48
C LEU A 21 -3.12 5.19 5.88
N ASN A 22 -2.78 6.05 6.83
CA ASN A 22 -2.57 5.60 8.21
C ASN A 22 -3.84 4.99 8.79
N LEU A 23 -4.99 5.62 8.55
CA LEU A 23 -6.28 5.07 8.99
C LEU A 23 -6.58 3.75 8.29
N HIS A 24 -6.36 3.68 6.99
CA HIS A 24 -6.59 2.47 6.20
C HIS A 24 -5.72 1.31 6.70
N ILE A 25 -4.43 1.58 6.92
CA ILE A 25 -3.48 0.57 7.39
C ILE A 25 -3.84 0.11 8.80
N SER A 26 -4.25 1.03 9.68
CA SER A 26 -4.69 0.66 11.03
C SER A 26 -5.89 -0.27 11.01
N CYS A 27 -6.89 0.03 10.18
CA CYS A 27 -8.06 -0.82 10.00
C CYS A 27 -7.69 -2.17 9.38
N LEU A 28 -6.75 -2.16 8.44
CA LEU A 28 -6.26 -3.38 7.81
C LEU A 28 -5.59 -4.30 8.83
N ILE A 29 -4.71 -3.75 9.67
CA ILE A 29 -4.03 -4.53 10.69
C ILE A 29 -5.07 -5.18 11.62
N GLU A 30 -6.07 -4.43 12.05
CA GLU A 30 -7.14 -4.95 12.90
C GLU A 30 -7.87 -6.11 12.22
N ARG A 31 -8.23 -5.95 10.95
CA ARG A 31 -8.92 -7.01 10.21
C ARG A 31 -8.06 -8.27 10.07
N LEU A 32 -6.79 -8.10 9.77
CA LEU A 32 -5.87 -9.22 9.60
C LEU A 32 -5.62 -9.95 10.92
N VAL A 33 -5.50 -9.21 12.02
CA VAL A 33 -5.34 -9.81 13.36
C VAL A 33 -6.58 -10.62 13.73
N LYS A 34 -7.76 -10.12 13.41
CA LYS A 34 -9.03 -10.81 13.66
C LYS A 34 -9.34 -11.90 12.65
N LYS A 35 -8.50 -12.04 11.64
CA LYS A 35 -8.68 -13.03 10.55
C LYS A 35 -9.98 -12.83 9.80
N GLU A 36 -10.40 -11.60 9.64
CA GLU A 36 -11.57 -11.27 8.85
C GLU A 36 -11.28 -11.47 7.36
N GLU A 37 -12.33 -11.80 6.60
CA GLU A 37 -12.20 -11.99 5.17
C GLU A 37 -11.81 -10.69 4.48
N ILE A 38 -10.83 -10.76 3.59
CA ILE A 38 -10.37 -9.62 2.81
C ILE A 38 -10.98 -9.72 1.41
N LYS A 39 -11.62 -8.65 0.98
CA LYS A 39 -12.22 -8.57 -0.34
C LYS A 39 -11.12 -8.61 -1.41
N SER A 40 -11.31 -9.45 -2.42
CA SER A 40 -10.38 -9.57 -3.53
C SER A 40 -10.27 -8.29 -4.34
N TYR A 41 -9.04 -7.95 -4.73
CA TYR A 41 -8.81 -6.82 -5.61
C TYR A 41 -9.15 -7.20 -7.05
N ARG A 42 -9.78 -6.29 -7.77
CA ARG A 42 -10.17 -6.49 -9.15
C ARG A 42 -8.93 -6.70 -10.04
N GLU A 43 -8.97 -7.72 -10.88
CA GLU A 43 -7.87 -8.05 -11.78
C GLU A 43 -6.51 -8.21 -11.07
N LEU A 44 -6.54 -8.91 -9.93
CA LEU A 44 -5.37 -9.04 -9.07
C LEU A 44 -4.12 -9.58 -9.78
N GLU A 45 -4.27 -10.62 -10.59
CA GLU A 45 -3.12 -11.22 -11.29
C GLU A 45 -2.47 -10.21 -12.23
N ARG A 46 -3.28 -9.48 -12.96
CA ARG A 46 -2.81 -8.44 -13.87
C ARG A 46 -2.11 -7.32 -13.12
N PHE A 47 -2.69 -6.89 -12.00
CA PHE A 47 -2.09 -5.88 -11.15
C PHE A 47 -0.70 -6.30 -10.68
N CYS A 48 -0.57 -7.52 -10.18
CA CYS A 48 0.70 -8.02 -9.67
C CYS A 48 1.76 -8.12 -10.76
N GLU A 49 1.36 -8.47 -11.97
CA GLU A 49 2.28 -8.54 -13.11
C GLU A 49 2.74 -7.16 -13.55
N GLU A 50 1.81 -6.21 -13.67
CA GLU A 50 2.10 -4.86 -14.14
C GLU A 50 2.84 -4.01 -13.12
N HIS A 51 2.62 -4.27 -11.82
CA HIS A 51 3.16 -3.45 -10.74
C HIS A 51 4.03 -4.27 -9.78
N ARG A 52 4.81 -5.17 -10.34
CA ARG A 52 5.66 -6.08 -9.57
C ARG A 52 6.58 -5.35 -8.60
N ASP A 53 7.18 -4.26 -9.05
CA ASP A 53 8.10 -3.49 -8.23
C ASP A 53 7.38 -2.81 -7.06
N PHE A 54 6.16 -2.33 -7.30
CA PHE A 54 5.36 -1.72 -6.25
C PHE A 54 4.94 -2.77 -5.21
N VAL A 55 4.54 -3.95 -5.67
CA VAL A 55 4.17 -5.04 -4.77
C VAL A 55 5.36 -5.41 -3.86
N ALA A 56 6.54 -5.54 -4.43
CA ALA A 56 7.74 -5.84 -3.66
C ALA A 56 8.06 -4.74 -2.66
N LEU A 57 7.93 -3.49 -3.07
CA LEU A 57 8.15 -2.34 -2.18
C LEU A 57 7.17 -2.34 -1.01
N ALA A 58 5.88 -2.55 -1.28
CA ALA A 58 4.85 -2.57 -0.25
C ALA A 58 5.11 -3.67 0.77
N ARG A 59 5.50 -4.86 0.31
CA ARG A 59 5.83 -5.96 1.20
C ARG A 59 7.03 -5.64 2.09
N ARG A 60 8.05 -5.03 1.50
CA ARG A 60 9.24 -4.63 2.25
C ARG A 60 8.90 -3.59 3.32
N CYS A 61 8.10 -2.60 2.96
CA CYS A 61 7.71 -1.54 3.88
C CYS A 61 6.78 -2.05 4.99
N PHE A 62 6.02 -3.11 4.73
CA PHE A 62 5.10 -3.69 5.69
C PHE A 62 5.74 -4.78 6.55
N ALA A 63 6.97 -5.22 6.22
CA ALA A 63 7.59 -6.38 6.85
C ALA A 63 7.66 -6.32 8.37
N ASN A 64 8.03 -5.17 8.94
CA ASN A 64 8.11 -5.02 10.39
C ASN A 64 6.75 -5.16 11.07
N ILE A 65 5.72 -4.61 10.44
CA ILE A 65 4.34 -4.71 10.93
C ILE A 65 3.87 -6.15 10.85
N ALA A 66 4.14 -6.81 9.73
CA ALA A 66 3.78 -8.22 9.54
C ALA A 66 4.38 -9.10 10.62
N GLU A 67 5.66 -8.89 10.92
CA GLU A 67 6.36 -9.64 11.95
C GLU A 67 5.80 -9.34 13.35
N GLN A 68 5.61 -8.07 13.67
CA GLN A 68 5.13 -7.63 14.97
C GLN A 68 3.75 -8.20 15.31
N TYR A 69 2.85 -8.21 14.36
CA TYR A 69 1.46 -8.67 14.56
C TYR A 69 1.22 -10.11 14.10
N ARG A 70 2.25 -10.76 13.54
CA ARG A 70 2.16 -12.13 13.00
C ARG A 70 1.05 -12.25 11.95
N ILE A 71 1.06 -11.33 11.00
CA ILE A 71 0.08 -11.27 9.92
C ILE A 71 0.79 -11.24 8.58
N ASN A 72 0.07 -11.59 7.53
CA ASN A 72 0.57 -11.49 6.15
C ASN A 72 -0.26 -10.47 5.40
N LEU A 73 0.39 -9.64 4.60
CA LEU A 73 -0.29 -8.65 3.79
C LEU A 73 -0.79 -9.30 2.50
N PRO A 74 -2.10 -9.40 2.29
CA PRO A 74 -2.63 -9.96 1.05
C PRO A 74 -2.33 -9.05 -0.14
N ASP A 75 -2.10 -9.64 -1.30
CA ASP A 75 -1.85 -8.88 -2.52
C ASP A 75 -3.02 -7.94 -2.85
N SER A 76 -4.24 -8.37 -2.54
CA SER A 76 -5.43 -7.53 -2.75
C SER A 76 -5.34 -6.20 -1.99
N GLU A 77 -4.82 -6.23 -0.77
CA GLU A 77 -4.66 -5.01 0.01
C GLU A 77 -3.55 -4.11 -0.54
N ILE A 78 -2.53 -4.70 -1.14
CA ILE A 78 -1.51 -3.94 -1.85
C ILE A 78 -2.13 -3.18 -3.03
N GLY A 79 -3.06 -3.83 -3.75
CA GLY A 79 -3.80 -3.19 -4.82
C GLY A 79 -4.59 -1.99 -4.34
N TYR A 80 -5.27 -2.11 -3.20
CA TYR A 80 -6.03 -0.99 -2.63
C TYR A 80 -5.12 0.14 -2.17
N ILE A 81 -3.96 -0.18 -1.60
CA ILE A 81 -2.97 0.83 -1.23
C ILE A 81 -2.47 1.57 -2.47
N TYR A 82 -2.19 0.83 -3.53
CA TYR A 82 -1.78 1.41 -4.80
C TYR A 82 -2.82 2.39 -5.33
N ASP A 83 -4.09 2.00 -5.33
CA ASP A 83 -5.17 2.87 -5.78
C ASP A 83 -5.23 4.15 -4.97
N TYR A 84 -5.07 4.03 -3.65
CA TYR A 84 -5.10 5.19 -2.77
C TYR A 84 -3.97 6.16 -3.10
N ILE A 85 -2.77 5.64 -3.31
CA ILE A 85 -1.59 6.43 -3.65
C ILE A 85 -1.71 7.05 -5.05
N SER A 86 -2.24 6.30 -6.00
CA SER A 86 -2.38 6.78 -7.38
C SER A 86 -3.38 7.93 -7.50
N HIS A 87 -4.25 8.09 -6.51
CA HIS A 87 -5.18 9.20 -6.43
C HIS A 87 -4.64 10.38 -5.62
N ASP A 88 -3.38 10.34 -5.22
CA ASP A 88 -2.73 11.48 -4.57
C ASP A 88 -2.50 12.59 -5.61
N TYR A 89 -3.01 13.77 -5.32
CA TYR A 89 -2.93 14.91 -6.23
C TYR A 89 -1.71 15.80 -6.01
N SER A 90 -0.66 15.24 -5.46
CA SER A 90 0.64 15.90 -5.42
C SER A 90 1.22 15.90 -6.84
N ASP A 91 0.97 16.96 -7.58
CA ASP A 91 1.19 17.02 -9.03
C ASP A 91 2.65 16.84 -9.47
N GLU A 92 3.59 16.98 -8.57
CA GLU A 92 5.01 16.91 -8.88
C GLU A 92 5.63 15.55 -8.57
N SER A 93 4.82 14.55 -8.31
CA SER A 93 5.31 13.20 -7.99
C SER A 93 5.74 12.47 -9.26
N PRO A 94 7.04 12.23 -9.47
CA PRO A 94 7.51 11.60 -10.71
C PRO A 94 6.96 10.18 -10.91
N TRP A 95 6.68 9.45 -9.84
CA TRP A 95 6.16 8.09 -9.93
C TRP A 95 4.76 8.01 -10.55
N LYS A 96 3.99 9.10 -10.52
CA LYS A 96 2.65 9.12 -11.11
C LYS A 96 2.66 8.90 -12.62
N ASN A 97 3.72 9.29 -13.27
CA ASN A 97 3.86 9.13 -14.70
C ASN A 97 4.27 7.72 -15.11
N GLU A 98 4.74 6.92 -14.16
CA GLU A 98 5.19 5.55 -14.37
C GLU A 98 4.09 4.53 -14.12
N PHE A 99 3.09 4.91 -13.38
CA PHE A 99 1.95 4.08 -13.03
C PHE A 99 0.70 4.53 -13.78
#